data_98c1ed80aec49109e7878a5ee53c89ea
#
_entry.id   98c1ed80aec49109e7878a5ee53c89ea
#
_cell.length_a   1.000
_cell.length_b   1.000
_cell.length_c   1.000
_cell.angle_alpha   90.00
_cell.angle_beta   90.00
_cell.angle_gamma   90.00
#
_symmetry.space_group_name_H-M   'P 1'
#
loop_
_entity.id
_entity.type
_entity.pdbx_description
1 polymer ?
#
loop_
_entity_poly.entity_id
_entity_poly.type
_entity_poly.pdbx_seq_one_letter_code
_entity_poly.pdbx_strand_id
1 'polypeptide(L)'
;MRRRQLLALSVLAPFALVACEGPEPEASSGGSGSAAPNFTYSPKGYDGVTIELDRPVERIAADFYSAAGLAQYGIKPVAVFGFGQNESPGKSFDSTGVEVVGTDMELDIEALAVTEPDILVAYGNEKGDGWTWWDEKVKGQVAELVDFVPVKLSDQTPDDMFAQYAAIARALGKDTESGDIADERKAFEDARKRVREVAAKKSGLTVLLANFSAEMNYTSKTLGIAEMLREDGLDLVGPDSSDDSSWAEVSWEKMSDYPADVLLVHDASVDYEDNPVFKRLPAVEAGQLGTWDDKRAYTYDGYAKWLNELAEVLEGAKQIVEK
;
A
#
# COMPACT_ATOMS: atom_id res chain seq x y z
N MET A 1 -55.85 0.48 31.69
CA MET A 1 -57.06 1.19 32.21
C MET A 1 -56.91 2.70 32.03
N ARG A 2 -57.97 3.29 31.41
CA ARG A 2 -58.38 4.72 31.35
C ARG A 2 -57.46 5.72 30.63
N ARG A 3 -57.81 5.92 29.40
CA ARG A 3 -58.21 7.10 28.60
C ARG A 3 -58.53 8.34 29.42
N ARG A 4 -58.03 9.52 28.96
CA ARG A 4 -58.84 10.75 28.87
C ARG A 4 -58.32 11.64 27.77
N GLN A 5 -59.16 11.79 26.75
CA GLN A 5 -59.16 12.91 25.77
C GLN A 5 -59.80 14.10 26.45
N LEU A 6 -59.42 15.30 26.07
CA LEU A 6 -60.28 16.51 26.14
C LEU A 6 -59.97 17.42 24.96
N LEU A 7 -61.00 17.62 24.16
CA LEU A 7 -61.22 18.63 23.11
C LEU A 7 -61.59 19.98 23.75
N ALA A 8 -61.26 21.08 23.06
CA ALA A 8 -62.10 22.28 22.85
C ALA A 8 -61.18 23.46 22.50
N LEU A 9 -61.44 24.46 21.76
CA LEU A 9 -62.46 24.92 20.84
C LEU A 9 -61.90 26.21 20.21
N SER A 10 -62.19 26.45 18.96
CA SER A 10 -61.87 27.60 18.13
C SER A 10 -62.41 28.93 18.62
N VAL A 11 -61.69 30.03 18.38
CA VAL A 11 -62.28 31.37 18.16
C VAL A 11 -61.53 32.06 17.03
N LEU A 12 -62.24 32.35 15.96
CA LEU A 12 -61.89 33.29 14.85
C LEU A 12 -62.29 34.72 15.25
N ALA A 13 -61.42 35.67 14.98
CA ALA A 13 -61.84 37.06 14.68
C ALA A 13 -60.82 37.73 13.76
N PRO A 14 -61.26 38.46 12.71
CA PRO A 14 -60.42 39.14 11.74
C PRO A 14 -60.14 40.56 12.12
N PHE A 15 -58.97 41.10 11.86
CA PHE A 15 -58.72 42.52 11.74
C PHE A 15 -57.77 42.86 10.59
N ALA A 16 -58.11 43.97 9.93
CA ALA A 16 -57.69 44.40 8.61
C ALA A 16 -56.28 45.03 8.56
N LEU A 17 -55.73 44.96 7.38
CA LEU A 17 -54.66 45.71 6.72
C LEU A 17 -54.31 47.08 7.26
N VAL A 18 -52.97 47.28 7.53
CA VAL A 18 -52.26 48.51 7.16
C VAL A 18 -50.93 48.10 6.58
N ALA A 19 -50.69 48.54 5.33
CA ALA A 19 -49.42 48.42 4.65
C ALA A 19 -48.45 49.50 5.18
N CYS A 20 -47.24 49.07 5.56
CA CYS A 20 -46.08 49.92 5.61
C CYS A 20 -44.92 49.13 4.96
N GLU A 21 -44.48 49.65 3.81
CA GLU A 21 -43.24 49.23 3.16
C GLU A 21 -42.06 49.59 4.07
N GLY A 22 -41.35 48.57 4.55
CA GLY A 22 -40.04 48.66 5.14
C GLY A 22 -39.11 47.68 4.37
N PRO A 23 -37.79 47.95 4.26
CA PRO A 23 -36.90 47.20 3.37
C PRO A 23 -36.80 45.72 3.81
N GLU A 24 -36.88 44.86 2.81
CA GLU A 24 -36.69 43.42 2.94
C GLU A 24 -35.34 43.13 3.64
N PRO A 25 -35.30 42.27 4.68
CA PRO A 25 -34.06 41.73 5.13
C PRO A 25 -33.56 40.72 4.04
N GLU A 26 -32.38 40.98 3.49
CA GLU A 26 -31.67 40.04 2.65
C GLU A 26 -31.67 38.67 3.35
N ALA A 27 -32.23 37.70 2.67
CA ALA A 27 -32.10 36.28 3.06
C ALA A 27 -30.63 35.95 3.07
N SER A 28 -30.04 35.86 4.26
CA SER A 28 -28.75 35.23 4.43
C SER A 28 -28.88 33.83 3.84
N SER A 29 -28.24 33.63 2.70
CA SER A 29 -27.99 32.29 2.14
C SER A 29 -27.25 31.49 3.20
N GLY A 30 -28.01 30.69 3.94
CA GLY A 30 -27.45 29.67 4.79
C GLY A 30 -26.54 28.81 3.94
N GLY A 31 -25.24 28.91 4.17
CA GLY A 31 -24.28 28.01 3.58
C GLY A 31 -24.76 26.60 3.84
N SER A 32 -25.08 25.89 2.77
CA SER A 32 -25.29 24.46 2.77
C SER A 32 -23.94 23.87 3.18
N GLY A 33 -23.73 23.64 4.47
CA GLY A 33 -22.64 22.81 4.94
C GLY A 33 -22.86 21.45 4.32
N SER A 34 -22.08 21.14 3.29
CA SER A 34 -22.01 19.78 2.78
C SER A 34 -21.59 18.91 3.95
N ALA A 35 -22.51 18.05 4.41
CA ALA A 35 -22.15 17.03 5.38
C ALA A 35 -20.98 16.26 4.79
N ALA A 36 -19.90 16.08 5.55
CA ALA A 36 -18.80 15.26 5.11
C ALA A 36 -19.36 13.87 4.77
N PRO A 37 -18.89 13.26 3.66
CA PRO A 37 -19.43 11.98 3.22
C PRO A 37 -19.18 10.91 4.29
N ASN A 38 -20.16 10.05 4.50
CA ASN A 38 -19.99 8.82 5.26
C ASN A 38 -18.91 7.98 4.59
N PHE A 39 -18.13 7.24 5.39
CA PHE A 39 -17.12 6.33 4.84
C PHE A 39 -17.78 5.01 4.46
N THR A 40 -17.58 4.56 3.23
CA THR A 40 -17.96 3.21 2.78
C THR A 40 -16.83 2.65 1.93
N TYR A 41 -16.35 1.48 2.30
CA TYR A 41 -15.27 0.80 1.59
C TYR A 41 -15.49 -0.72 1.56
N SER A 42 -15.37 -1.31 0.37
CA SER A 42 -15.39 -2.76 0.17
C SER A 42 -14.02 -3.19 -0.37
N PRO A 43 -13.19 -3.83 0.46
CA PRO A 43 -11.83 -4.18 0.10
C PRO A 43 -11.80 -5.29 -0.97
N LYS A 44 -10.98 -5.08 -2.00
CA LYS A 44 -10.76 -6.09 -3.05
C LYS A 44 -10.13 -7.35 -2.45
N GLY A 45 -10.65 -8.52 -2.83
CA GLY A 45 -10.13 -9.81 -2.41
C GLY A 45 -10.61 -10.29 -1.03
N TYR A 46 -11.61 -9.60 -0.46
CA TYR A 46 -12.31 -10.01 0.76
C TYR A 46 -13.81 -10.02 0.50
N ASP A 47 -14.30 -11.13 -0.04
CA ASP A 47 -15.71 -11.26 -0.43
C ASP A 47 -16.65 -11.08 0.76
N GLY A 48 -17.64 -10.21 0.59
CA GLY A 48 -18.65 -9.93 1.62
C GLY A 48 -18.17 -9.01 2.75
N VAL A 49 -16.93 -8.50 2.72
CA VAL A 49 -16.46 -7.49 3.66
C VAL A 49 -16.80 -6.10 3.14
N THR A 50 -17.51 -5.32 3.95
CA THR A 50 -17.79 -3.89 3.71
C THR A 50 -17.68 -3.16 5.04
N ILE A 51 -16.93 -2.08 5.05
CA ILE A 51 -16.78 -1.19 6.20
C ILE A 51 -17.64 0.04 5.94
N GLU A 52 -18.60 0.31 6.81
CA GLU A 52 -19.52 1.44 6.70
C GLU A 52 -19.54 2.23 8.01
N LEU A 53 -19.24 3.53 7.92
CA LEU A 53 -19.30 4.44 9.05
C LEU A 53 -20.25 5.60 8.74
N ASP A 54 -21.22 5.83 9.60
CA ASP A 54 -22.20 6.93 9.49
C ASP A 54 -21.60 8.30 9.87
N ARG A 55 -20.28 8.40 9.90
CA ARG A 55 -19.51 9.57 10.25
C ARG A 55 -18.31 9.76 9.34
N PRO A 56 -17.81 11.00 9.22
CA PRO A 56 -16.55 11.25 8.56
C PRO A 56 -15.40 10.49 9.23
N VAL A 57 -14.43 10.05 8.41
CA VAL A 57 -13.16 9.53 8.88
C VAL A 57 -12.12 10.64 8.78
N GLU A 58 -11.57 11.03 9.93
CA GLU A 58 -10.56 12.08 10.02
C GLU A 58 -9.24 11.57 10.60
N ARG A 59 -9.31 10.56 11.48
CA ARG A 59 -8.18 10.02 12.24
C ARG A 59 -7.91 8.58 11.83
N ILE A 60 -6.76 8.34 11.20
CA ILE A 60 -6.39 7.05 10.63
C ILE A 60 -5.17 6.52 11.38
N ALA A 61 -5.26 5.31 11.93
CA ALA A 61 -4.09 4.52 12.28
C ALA A 61 -3.72 3.61 11.09
N ALA A 62 -2.44 3.31 10.91
CA ALA A 62 -2.02 2.44 9.82
C ALA A 62 -0.77 1.63 10.17
N ASP A 63 -0.56 0.48 9.50
CA ASP A 63 0.78 -0.09 9.48
C ASP A 63 1.72 0.78 8.62
N PHE A 64 3.04 0.65 8.77
CA PHE A 64 4.00 1.49 8.04
C PHE A 64 3.86 1.38 6.52
N TYR A 65 3.49 0.21 6.00
CA TYR A 65 3.28 -0.01 4.57
C TYR A 65 2.07 0.75 4.05
N SER A 66 0.95 0.66 4.78
CA SER A 66 -0.28 1.38 4.42
C SER A 66 -0.13 2.88 4.60
N ALA A 67 0.57 3.33 5.65
CA ALA A 67 0.90 4.73 5.84
C ALA A 67 1.66 5.31 4.64
N ALA A 68 2.68 4.60 4.16
CA ALA A 68 3.45 5.00 2.97
C ALA A 68 2.59 5.03 1.70
N GLY A 69 1.78 3.98 1.46
CA GLY A 69 0.90 3.91 0.29
C GLY A 69 -0.17 4.99 0.26
N LEU A 70 -0.69 5.39 1.42
CA LEU A 70 -1.70 6.45 1.55
C LEU A 70 -1.11 7.86 1.50
N ALA A 71 0.17 8.03 1.85
CA ALA A 71 0.82 9.34 1.92
C ALA A 71 0.83 10.07 0.57
N GLN A 72 0.97 9.35 -0.55
CA GLN A 72 0.92 9.92 -1.90
C GLN A 72 -0.41 10.63 -2.22
N TYR A 73 -1.49 10.30 -1.49
CA TYR A 73 -2.81 10.96 -1.60
C TYR A 73 -3.02 12.04 -0.54
N GLY A 74 -1.93 12.49 0.12
CA GLY A 74 -2.00 13.51 1.18
C GLY A 74 -2.70 13.03 2.45
N ILE A 75 -2.74 11.71 2.69
CA ILE A 75 -3.29 11.11 3.91
C ILE A 75 -2.15 10.88 4.88
N LYS A 76 -2.21 11.55 6.03
CA LYS A 76 -1.24 11.40 7.11
C LYS A 76 -1.90 10.69 8.29
N PRO A 77 -1.40 9.52 8.73
CA PRO A 77 -1.96 8.82 9.87
C PRO A 77 -1.69 9.57 11.17
N VAL A 78 -2.53 9.36 12.20
CA VAL A 78 -2.31 9.82 13.57
C VAL A 78 -1.40 8.86 14.33
N ALA A 79 -1.42 7.58 13.97
CA ALA A 79 -0.61 6.53 14.57
C ALA A 79 -0.12 5.53 13.52
N VAL A 80 1.07 4.96 13.76
CA VAL A 80 1.64 3.89 12.94
C VAL A 80 2.17 2.76 13.80
N PHE A 81 2.20 1.55 13.22
CA PHE A 81 2.70 0.34 13.88
C PHE A 81 3.27 -0.67 12.87
N GLY A 82 3.84 -1.75 13.39
CA GLY A 82 4.22 -2.93 12.61
C GLY A 82 5.62 -2.85 12.01
N PHE A 83 5.84 -3.62 10.96
CA PHE A 83 7.10 -3.70 10.25
C PHE A 83 7.32 -2.49 9.33
N GLY A 84 8.59 -2.21 8.99
CA GLY A 84 8.96 -1.23 7.98
C GLY A 84 9.37 0.15 8.51
N GLN A 85 9.41 0.37 9.82
CA GLN A 85 9.76 1.67 10.42
C GLN A 85 11.09 2.24 9.88
N ASN A 86 12.13 1.43 9.81
CA ASN A 86 13.47 1.81 9.39
C ASN A 86 13.78 1.45 7.92
N GLU A 87 12.81 0.89 7.22
CA GLU A 87 12.86 0.44 5.83
C GLU A 87 12.26 1.48 4.87
N SER A 88 12.09 1.09 3.61
CA SER A 88 11.49 1.95 2.58
C SER A 88 10.13 2.54 3.00
N PRO A 89 9.18 1.77 3.56
CA PRO A 89 7.89 2.32 3.96
C PRO A 89 7.99 3.43 4.99
N GLY A 90 8.73 3.22 6.09
CA GLY A 90 8.87 4.22 7.15
C GLY A 90 9.59 5.50 6.73
N LYS A 91 10.39 5.42 5.67
CA LYS A 91 11.12 6.56 5.08
C LYS A 91 10.35 7.30 3.99
N SER A 92 9.23 6.75 3.54
CA SER A 92 8.47 7.24 2.37
C SER A 92 7.34 8.20 2.71
N PHE A 93 7.15 8.55 3.99
CA PHE A 93 6.17 9.56 4.40
C PHE A 93 6.70 10.43 5.54
N ASP A 94 6.09 11.61 5.70
CA ASP A 94 6.42 12.52 6.81
C ASP A 94 5.80 12.00 8.12
N SER A 95 6.63 11.41 8.97
CA SER A 95 6.23 10.90 10.29
C SER A 95 6.22 11.95 11.40
N THR A 96 6.45 13.24 11.11
CA THR A 96 6.44 14.32 12.12
C THR A 96 5.07 14.40 12.80
N GLY A 97 5.01 14.19 14.11
CA GLY A 97 3.76 14.20 14.88
C GLY A 97 2.85 12.99 14.67
N VAL A 98 3.37 11.92 14.07
CA VAL A 98 2.71 10.61 14.01
C VAL A 98 3.19 9.79 15.19
N GLU A 99 2.26 9.21 15.96
CA GLU A 99 2.59 8.36 17.10
C GLU A 99 3.00 6.96 16.62
N VAL A 100 4.12 6.45 17.12
CA VAL A 100 4.51 5.05 16.89
C VAL A 100 3.96 4.22 18.04
N VAL A 101 2.90 3.47 17.76
CA VAL A 101 2.17 2.68 18.76
C VAL A 101 2.55 1.20 18.73
N GLY A 102 3.58 0.85 17.99
CA GLY A 102 4.13 -0.51 17.94
C GLY A 102 5.18 -0.67 16.84
N THR A 103 6.03 -1.66 16.99
CA THR A 103 7.04 -2.05 15.99
C THR A 103 7.07 -3.56 15.86
N ASP A 104 7.49 -4.04 14.72
CA ASP A 104 7.50 -5.46 14.40
C ASP A 104 6.11 -6.10 14.64
N MET A 105 5.99 -7.13 15.44
CA MET A 105 4.71 -7.77 15.77
C MET A 105 4.04 -7.21 17.03
N GLU A 106 4.68 -6.26 17.71
CA GLU A 106 4.16 -5.69 18.96
C GLU A 106 3.25 -4.49 18.65
N LEU A 107 2.15 -4.38 19.39
CA LEU A 107 1.21 -3.27 19.37
C LEU A 107 0.86 -2.87 20.78
N ASP A 108 1.08 -1.60 21.12
CA ASP A 108 0.62 -0.99 22.36
C ASP A 108 -0.84 -0.54 22.17
N ILE A 109 -1.76 -1.36 22.67
CA ILE A 109 -3.21 -1.12 22.59
C ILE A 109 -3.63 0.15 23.33
N GLU A 110 -2.98 0.47 24.46
CA GLU A 110 -3.30 1.66 25.25
C GLU A 110 -2.84 2.92 24.50
N ALA A 111 -1.63 2.89 23.93
CA ALA A 111 -1.14 3.98 23.09
C ALA A 111 -2.03 4.17 21.84
N LEU A 112 -2.43 3.09 21.17
CA LEU A 112 -3.38 3.16 20.05
C LEU A 112 -4.70 3.82 20.47
N ALA A 113 -5.28 3.42 21.60
CA ALA A 113 -6.53 3.98 22.10
C ALA A 113 -6.43 5.48 22.39
N VAL A 114 -5.29 5.97 22.90
CA VAL A 114 -5.04 7.40 23.17
C VAL A 114 -5.04 8.23 21.87
N THR A 115 -4.68 7.63 20.74
CA THR A 115 -4.72 8.33 19.43
C THR A 115 -6.12 8.45 18.85
N GLU A 116 -7.14 7.82 19.45
CA GLU A 116 -8.56 7.87 19.05
C GLU A 116 -8.75 7.76 17.52
N PRO A 117 -8.26 6.68 16.87
CA PRO A 117 -8.42 6.54 15.43
C PRO A 117 -9.86 6.18 15.06
N ASP A 118 -10.34 6.70 13.93
CA ASP A 118 -11.64 6.34 13.35
C ASP A 118 -11.62 5.00 12.64
N ILE A 119 -10.51 4.73 11.96
CA ILE A 119 -10.22 3.46 11.26
C ILE A 119 -8.74 3.10 11.44
N LEU A 120 -8.47 1.81 11.26
CA LEU A 120 -7.11 1.28 11.19
C LEU A 120 -6.90 0.56 9.85
N VAL A 121 -5.98 1.06 9.03
CA VAL A 121 -5.67 0.53 7.70
C VAL A 121 -4.38 -0.28 7.77
N ALA A 122 -4.43 -1.56 7.44
CA ALA A 122 -3.23 -2.41 7.49
C ALA A 122 -3.37 -3.66 6.62
N TYR A 123 -2.26 -4.38 6.40
CA TYR A 123 -2.29 -5.66 5.70
C TYR A 123 -3.18 -6.66 6.41
N GLY A 124 -4.26 -7.06 5.75
CA GLY A 124 -5.26 -7.94 6.30
C GLY A 124 -4.85 -9.42 6.31
N ASN A 125 -5.28 -10.13 7.34
CA ASN A 125 -5.22 -11.59 7.36
C ASN A 125 -6.17 -12.19 6.30
N GLU A 126 -6.24 -13.52 6.20
CA GLU A 126 -7.06 -14.20 5.19
C GLU A 126 -8.55 -13.80 5.21
N LYS A 127 -9.07 -13.43 6.38
CA LYS A 127 -10.48 -13.04 6.57
C LYS A 127 -10.72 -11.54 6.40
N GLY A 128 -9.68 -10.73 6.41
CA GLY A 128 -9.77 -9.28 6.40
C GLY A 128 -10.30 -8.67 7.71
N ASP A 129 -10.20 -9.38 8.82
CA ASP A 129 -10.71 -8.97 10.12
C ASP A 129 -9.63 -8.56 11.14
N GLY A 130 -8.38 -8.42 10.70
CA GLY A 130 -7.25 -7.99 11.50
C GLY A 130 -5.94 -8.04 10.73
N TRP A 131 -4.89 -7.47 11.28
CA TRP A 131 -3.57 -7.46 10.67
C TRP A 131 -2.99 -8.87 10.56
N THR A 132 -2.33 -9.16 9.45
CA THR A 132 -1.91 -10.52 9.09
C THR A 132 -0.96 -11.18 10.11
N TRP A 133 -0.29 -10.40 10.95
CA TRP A 133 0.64 -10.90 11.97
C TRP A 133 0.11 -10.87 13.42
N TRP A 134 -1.17 -10.44 13.63
CA TRP A 134 -1.75 -10.48 14.98
C TRP A 134 -2.27 -11.87 15.33
N ASP A 135 -2.14 -12.20 16.61
CA ASP A 135 -2.89 -13.31 17.21
C ASP A 135 -4.37 -12.91 17.46
N GLU A 136 -5.20 -13.89 17.77
CA GLU A 136 -6.64 -13.69 18.01
C GLU A 136 -6.92 -12.76 19.21
N LYS A 137 -5.99 -12.68 20.19
CA LYS A 137 -6.16 -11.80 21.36
C LYS A 137 -5.98 -10.34 20.98
N VAL A 138 -4.87 -10.02 20.29
CA VAL A 138 -4.60 -8.64 19.83
C VAL A 138 -5.70 -8.19 18.86
N LYS A 139 -6.08 -9.06 17.91
CA LYS A 139 -7.19 -8.80 16.98
C LYS A 139 -8.49 -8.46 17.71
N GLY A 140 -8.87 -9.25 18.71
CA GLY A 140 -10.07 -8.99 19.51
C GLY A 140 -10.03 -7.67 20.26
N GLN A 141 -8.88 -7.31 20.83
CA GLN A 141 -8.70 -6.04 21.53
C GLN A 141 -8.79 -4.82 20.59
N VAL A 142 -8.19 -4.93 19.39
CA VAL A 142 -8.28 -3.85 18.38
C VAL A 142 -9.70 -3.69 17.87
N ALA A 143 -10.41 -4.78 17.61
CA ALA A 143 -11.80 -4.76 17.13
C ALA A 143 -12.80 -4.09 18.13
N GLU A 144 -12.45 -4.03 19.41
CA GLU A 144 -13.23 -3.29 20.42
C GLU A 144 -12.95 -1.77 20.38
N LEU A 145 -11.88 -1.33 19.73
CA LEU A 145 -11.43 0.07 19.71
C LEU A 145 -11.72 0.77 18.39
N VAL A 146 -11.52 0.10 17.26
CA VAL A 146 -11.50 0.74 15.95
C VAL A 146 -11.89 -0.23 14.83
N ASP A 147 -12.57 0.29 13.80
CA ASP A 147 -12.88 -0.48 12.60
C ASP A 147 -11.62 -0.75 11.77
N PHE A 148 -11.44 -2.03 11.41
CA PHE A 148 -10.29 -2.48 10.62
C PHE A 148 -10.57 -2.40 9.12
N VAL A 149 -9.68 -1.76 8.37
CA VAL A 149 -9.73 -1.64 6.91
C VAL A 149 -8.58 -2.46 6.30
N PRO A 150 -8.85 -3.66 5.80
CA PRO A 150 -7.82 -4.54 5.29
C PRO A 150 -7.31 -4.11 3.92
N VAL A 151 -5.98 -4.21 3.75
CA VAL A 151 -5.29 -4.17 2.46
C VAL A 151 -4.80 -5.59 2.17
N LYS A 152 -5.20 -6.17 1.04
CA LYS A 152 -4.76 -7.51 0.67
C LYS A 152 -3.34 -7.46 0.12
N LEU A 153 -2.45 -8.26 0.70
CA LEU A 153 -1.06 -8.38 0.25
C LEU A 153 -0.83 -9.62 -0.62
N SER A 154 -1.38 -10.78 -0.21
CA SER A 154 -1.15 -12.05 -0.88
C SER A 154 -1.68 -12.02 -2.32
N ASP A 155 -0.88 -12.52 -3.25
CA ASP A 155 -1.22 -12.62 -4.69
C ASP A 155 -1.56 -11.25 -5.33
N GLN A 156 -0.95 -10.18 -4.86
CA GLN A 156 -1.16 -8.84 -5.40
C GLN A 156 0.11 -8.31 -6.07
N THR A 157 -0.06 -7.81 -7.28
CA THR A 157 0.97 -7.05 -7.99
C THR A 157 1.06 -5.62 -7.44
N PRO A 158 2.13 -4.86 -7.73
CA PRO A 158 2.19 -3.43 -7.42
C PRO A 158 1.01 -2.64 -7.96
N ASP A 159 0.48 -2.96 -9.16
CA ASP A 159 -0.71 -2.32 -9.72
C ASP A 159 -1.95 -2.57 -8.85
N ASP A 160 -2.11 -3.78 -8.33
CA ASP A 160 -3.20 -4.11 -7.41
C ASP A 160 -3.08 -3.33 -6.10
N MET A 161 -1.86 -3.19 -5.58
CA MET A 161 -1.61 -2.41 -4.36
C MET A 161 -1.91 -0.93 -4.56
N PHE A 162 -1.48 -0.33 -5.67
CA PHE A 162 -1.86 1.05 -6.03
C PHE A 162 -3.36 1.22 -6.13
N ALA A 163 -4.06 0.26 -6.76
CA ALA A 163 -5.51 0.30 -6.91
C ALA A 163 -6.24 0.24 -5.54
N GLN A 164 -5.75 -0.56 -4.60
CA GLN A 164 -6.30 -0.66 -3.25
C GLN A 164 -6.13 0.67 -2.49
N TYR A 165 -4.92 1.24 -2.45
CA TYR A 165 -4.68 2.51 -1.76
C TYR A 165 -5.45 3.67 -2.41
N ALA A 166 -5.55 3.71 -3.75
CA ALA A 166 -6.38 4.68 -4.44
C ALA A 166 -7.88 4.53 -4.08
N ALA A 167 -8.38 3.29 -3.93
CA ALA A 167 -9.76 3.04 -3.54
C ALA A 167 -10.04 3.52 -2.10
N ILE A 168 -9.13 3.26 -1.16
CA ILE A 168 -9.22 3.77 0.22
C ILE A 168 -9.19 5.30 0.22
N ALA A 169 -8.25 5.90 -0.52
CA ALA A 169 -8.14 7.36 -0.62
C ALA A 169 -9.41 8.00 -1.18
N ARG A 170 -10.03 7.41 -2.21
CA ARG A 170 -11.33 7.86 -2.74
C ARG A 170 -12.45 7.74 -1.73
N ALA A 171 -12.51 6.64 -0.96
CA ALA A 171 -13.50 6.48 0.11
C ALA A 171 -13.33 7.55 1.20
N LEU A 172 -12.10 8.04 1.41
CA LEU A 172 -11.76 9.16 2.29
C LEU A 172 -11.97 10.54 1.62
N GLY A 173 -12.58 10.59 0.43
CA GLY A 173 -12.85 11.84 -0.28
C GLY A 173 -11.62 12.52 -0.89
N LYS A 174 -10.51 11.81 -1.06
CA LYS A 174 -9.30 12.36 -1.69
C LYS A 174 -9.38 12.28 -3.22
N ASP A 175 -8.81 13.26 -3.88
CA ASP A 175 -8.57 13.21 -5.32
C ASP A 175 -7.41 12.24 -5.60
N THR A 176 -7.65 11.26 -6.46
CA THR A 176 -6.68 10.24 -6.85
C THR A 176 -6.32 10.30 -8.34
N GLU A 177 -6.82 11.29 -9.07
CA GLU A 177 -6.74 11.33 -10.53
C GLU A 177 -6.11 12.60 -11.10
N SER A 178 -5.92 13.66 -10.28
CA SER A 178 -5.42 14.96 -10.75
C SER A 178 -4.20 15.45 -9.98
N GLY A 179 -3.60 16.55 -10.43
CA GLY A 179 -2.45 17.18 -9.81
C GLY A 179 -1.21 16.29 -9.80
N ASP A 180 -0.42 16.40 -8.74
CA ASP A 180 0.87 15.70 -8.60
C ASP A 180 0.72 14.19 -8.71
N ILE A 181 -0.37 13.62 -8.20
CA ILE A 181 -0.62 12.17 -8.26
C ILE A 181 -0.80 11.65 -9.71
N ALA A 182 -1.40 12.47 -10.59
CA ALA A 182 -1.53 12.11 -12.00
C ALA A 182 -0.17 12.14 -12.72
N ASP A 183 0.67 13.10 -12.37
CA ASP A 183 2.03 13.22 -12.93
C ASP A 183 2.93 12.08 -12.44
N GLU A 184 2.86 11.72 -11.16
CA GLU A 184 3.61 10.58 -10.60
C GLU A 184 3.16 9.24 -11.20
N ARG A 185 1.84 9.03 -11.36
CA ARG A 185 1.31 7.85 -12.06
C ARG A 185 1.82 7.76 -13.48
N LYS A 186 1.78 8.90 -14.21
CA LYS A 186 2.31 8.94 -15.56
C LYS A 186 3.79 8.62 -15.60
N ALA A 187 4.58 9.14 -14.67
CA ALA A 187 6.02 8.82 -14.57
C ALA A 187 6.25 7.31 -14.34
N PHE A 188 5.44 6.67 -13.49
CA PHE A 188 5.46 5.24 -13.29
C PHE A 188 5.12 4.46 -14.58
N GLU A 189 4.05 4.83 -15.28
CA GLU A 189 3.65 4.21 -16.54
C GLU A 189 4.72 4.37 -17.64
N ASP A 190 5.34 5.54 -17.73
CA ASP A 190 6.43 5.80 -18.67
C ASP A 190 7.68 4.96 -18.33
N ALA A 191 8.02 4.82 -17.05
CA ALA A 191 9.12 3.98 -16.60
C ALA A 191 8.86 2.49 -16.88
N ARG A 192 7.65 1.97 -16.61
CA ARG A 192 7.25 0.61 -16.99
C ARG A 192 7.33 0.38 -18.49
N LYS A 193 6.87 1.33 -19.28
CA LYS A 193 6.97 1.27 -20.74
C LYS A 193 8.41 1.18 -21.19
N ARG A 194 9.32 1.95 -20.57
CA ARG A 194 10.78 1.88 -20.87
C ARG A 194 11.33 0.48 -20.57
N VAL A 195 11.00 -0.12 -19.43
CA VAL A 195 11.41 -1.49 -19.09
C VAL A 195 10.92 -2.48 -20.14
N ARG A 196 9.65 -2.44 -20.54
CA ARG A 196 9.07 -3.30 -21.60
C ARG A 196 9.79 -3.15 -22.95
N GLU A 197 10.09 -1.92 -23.34
CA GLU A 197 10.81 -1.65 -24.59
C GLU A 197 12.23 -2.20 -24.56
N VAL A 198 12.91 -2.12 -23.42
CA VAL A 198 14.25 -2.68 -23.24
C VAL A 198 14.18 -4.20 -23.22
N ALA A 199 13.27 -4.81 -22.49
CA ALA A 199 13.06 -6.25 -22.44
C ALA A 199 12.79 -6.82 -23.85
N ALA A 200 11.94 -6.16 -24.64
CA ALA A 200 11.66 -6.56 -26.01
C ALA A 200 12.88 -6.48 -26.95
N LYS A 201 13.70 -5.42 -26.80
CA LYS A 201 14.93 -5.24 -27.61
C LYS A 201 16.03 -6.23 -27.22
N LYS A 202 16.04 -6.66 -25.97
CA LYS A 202 17.04 -7.56 -25.40
C LYS A 202 16.40 -8.91 -25.00
N SER A 203 15.47 -9.38 -25.82
CA SER A 203 14.84 -10.68 -25.63
C SER A 203 15.88 -11.78 -25.53
N GLY A 204 15.88 -12.49 -24.42
CA GLY A 204 16.87 -13.53 -24.12
C GLY A 204 17.79 -13.21 -22.96
N LEU A 205 17.82 -11.96 -22.45
CA LEU A 205 18.44 -11.70 -21.15
C LEU A 205 17.67 -12.40 -20.05
N THR A 206 18.41 -13.10 -19.20
CA THR A 206 17.88 -13.73 -17.99
C THR A 206 18.15 -12.84 -16.78
N VAL A 207 17.19 -12.77 -15.87
CA VAL A 207 17.27 -11.93 -14.65
C VAL A 207 17.02 -12.80 -13.43
N LEU A 208 17.88 -12.73 -12.43
CA LEU A 208 17.71 -13.40 -11.14
C LEU A 208 17.43 -12.35 -10.07
N LEU A 209 16.34 -12.53 -9.33
CA LEU A 209 16.02 -11.78 -8.11
C LEU A 209 16.55 -12.56 -6.91
N ALA A 210 17.46 -11.99 -6.13
CA ALA A 210 18.03 -12.70 -4.98
C ALA A 210 18.16 -11.81 -3.75
N ASN A 211 17.87 -12.38 -2.59
CA ASN A 211 18.17 -11.84 -1.28
C ASN A 211 19.23 -12.73 -0.64
N PHE A 212 20.39 -12.17 -0.36
CA PHE A 212 21.56 -12.87 0.10
C PHE A 212 21.77 -12.70 1.61
N SER A 213 22.23 -13.78 2.25
CA SER A 213 22.76 -13.74 3.61
C SER A 213 24.01 -14.61 3.74
N ALA A 214 24.67 -14.58 4.89
CA ALA A 214 25.85 -15.41 5.12
C ALA A 214 25.57 -16.93 4.97
N GLU A 215 24.40 -17.39 5.35
CA GLU A 215 24.07 -18.81 5.44
C GLU A 215 23.17 -19.31 4.32
N MET A 216 22.14 -18.56 3.95
CA MET A 216 21.09 -18.96 3.01
C MET A 216 20.70 -17.82 2.10
N ASN A 217 20.36 -18.15 0.87
CA ASN A 217 19.86 -17.17 -0.09
C ASN A 217 18.39 -17.45 -0.41
N TYR A 218 17.67 -16.41 -0.74
CA TYR A 218 16.26 -16.48 -1.10
C TYR A 218 16.06 -15.88 -2.49
N THR A 219 15.25 -16.53 -3.28
CA THR A 219 14.86 -16.03 -4.62
C THR A 219 13.35 -16.07 -4.75
N SER A 220 12.79 -15.29 -5.66
CA SER A 220 11.36 -15.35 -5.96
C SER A 220 11.06 -15.09 -7.41
N LYS A 221 10.11 -15.87 -7.95
CA LYS A 221 9.48 -15.64 -9.26
C LYS A 221 7.98 -15.40 -9.12
N THR A 222 7.44 -15.44 -7.90
CA THR A 222 5.99 -15.42 -7.62
C THR A 222 5.55 -14.28 -6.72
N LEU A 223 6.48 -13.53 -6.12
CA LEU A 223 6.13 -12.26 -5.47
C LEU A 223 5.52 -11.30 -6.47
N GLY A 224 4.56 -10.48 -6.05
CA GLY A 224 3.85 -9.57 -6.95
C GLY A 224 4.76 -8.65 -7.78
N ILE A 225 5.89 -8.22 -7.21
CA ILE A 225 6.90 -7.46 -7.95
C ILE A 225 7.57 -8.30 -9.06
N ALA A 226 7.85 -9.58 -8.80
CA ALA A 226 8.39 -10.50 -9.78
C ALA A 226 7.36 -10.78 -10.90
N GLU A 227 6.09 -10.91 -10.54
CA GLU A 227 5.00 -11.06 -11.51
C GLU A 227 4.87 -9.85 -12.41
N MET A 228 4.89 -8.64 -11.88
CA MET A 228 4.91 -7.40 -12.66
C MET A 228 6.10 -7.38 -13.64
N LEU A 229 7.30 -7.77 -13.21
CA LEU A 229 8.48 -7.80 -14.08
C LEU A 229 8.35 -8.84 -15.21
N ARG A 230 7.74 -10.01 -14.94
CA ARG A 230 7.45 -11.00 -15.98
C ARG A 230 6.42 -10.51 -17.00
N GLU A 231 5.36 -9.85 -16.52
CA GLU A 231 4.38 -9.19 -17.38
C GLU A 231 5.02 -8.11 -18.26
N ASP A 232 6.03 -7.44 -17.74
CA ASP A 232 6.80 -6.43 -18.48
C ASP A 232 7.86 -7.05 -19.42
N GLY A 233 7.91 -8.40 -19.49
CA GLY A 233 8.69 -9.14 -20.49
C GLY A 233 10.09 -9.57 -20.04
N LEU A 234 10.41 -9.51 -18.74
CA LEU A 234 11.66 -10.03 -18.22
C LEU A 234 11.60 -11.56 -18.06
N ASP A 235 12.68 -12.25 -18.47
CA ASP A 235 12.86 -13.69 -18.29
C ASP A 235 13.49 -13.95 -16.91
N LEU A 236 12.64 -14.16 -15.89
CA LEU A 236 13.09 -14.41 -14.52
C LEU A 236 13.51 -15.88 -14.35
N VAL A 237 14.75 -16.08 -13.92
CA VAL A 237 15.31 -17.39 -13.61
C VAL A 237 15.39 -17.61 -12.11
N GLY A 238 15.49 -18.87 -11.68
CA GLY A 238 15.54 -19.29 -10.29
C GLY A 238 14.70 -20.54 -10.06
N PRO A 239 14.82 -21.18 -8.88
CA PRO A 239 13.97 -22.30 -8.52
C PRO A 239 12.51 -21.87 -8.35
N ASP A 240 11.62 -22.84 -8.39
CA ASP A 240 10.23 -22.62 -8.00
C ASP A 240 10.13 -22.55 -6.48
N SER A 241 9.29 -21.66 -5.97
CA SER A 241 8.92 -21.61 -4.57
C SER A 241 8.05 -22.82 -4.18
N SER A 242 7.98 -23.13 -2.90
CA SER A 242 7.02 -24.11 -2.41
C SER A 242 5.59 -23.59 -2.43
N ASP A 243 4.59 -24.46 -2.38
CA ASP A 243 3.18 -24.07 -2.37
C ASP A 243 2.80 -23.14 -1.19
N ASP A 244 3.58 -23.23 -0.09
CA ASP A 244 3.32 -22.45 1.13
C ASP A 244 4.16 -21.17 1.24
N SER A 245 4.99 -20.86 0.24
CA SER A 245 5.90 -19.71 0.29
C SER A 245 6.10 -19.06 -1.07
N SER A 246 6.09 -17.74 -1.14
CA SER A 246 6.49 -17.00 -2.34
C SER A 246 8.02 -16.94 -2.51
N TRP A 247 8.78 -17.43 -1.56
CA TRP A 247 10.24 -17.49 -1.56
C TRP A 247 10.75 -18.90 -1.73
N ALA A 248 11.81 -19.07 -2.51
CA ALA A 248 12.57 -20.29 -2.62
C ALA A 248 13.93 -20.14 -1.93
N GLU A 249 14.28 -21.11 -1.08
CA GLU A 249 15.59 -21.16 -0.40
C GLU A 249 16.63 -21.79 -1.31
N VAL A 250 17.79 -21.15 -1.41
CA VAL A 250 18.92 -21.63 -2.23
C VAL A 250 20.21 -21.56 -1.44
N SER A 251 20.84 -22.71 -1.17
CA SER A 251 22.16 -22.71 -0.56
C SER A 251 23.22 -22.08 -1.51
N TRP A 252 24.31 -21.58 -0.93
CA TRP A 252 25.39 -21.00 -1.72
C TRP A 252 25.94 -21.94 -2.79
N GLU A 253 26.05 -23.24 -2.50
CA GLU A 253 26.54 -24.26 -3.44
C GLU A 253 25.64 -24.40 -4.66
N LYS A 254 24.33 -24.14 -4.49
CA LYS A 254 23.33 -24.27 -5.57
C LYS A 254 23.09 -22.98 -6.33
N MET A 255 23.62 -21.84 -5.90
CA MET A 255 23.42 -20.58 -6.60
C MET A 255 23.93 -20.62 -8.05
N SER A 256 25.01 -21.40 -8.31
CA SER A 256 25.53 -21.57 -9.67
C SER A 256 24.63 -22.39 -10.60
N ASP A 257 23.61 -23.07 -10.08
CA ASP A 257 22.62 -23.79 -10.89
C ASP A 257 21.63 -22.84 -11.60
N TYR A 258 21.59 -21.57 -11.17
CA TYR A 258 20.70 -20.54 -11.69
C TYR A 258 21.50 -19.35 -12.26
N PRO A 259 22.32 -19.57 -13.30
CA PRO A 259 23.09 -18.49 -13.90
C PRO A 259 22.16 -17.48 -14.56
N ALA A 260 22.46 -16.19 -14.41
CA ALA A 260 21.69 -15.10 -14.98
C ALA A 260 22.59 -14.07 -15.65
N ASP A 261 22.06 -13.39 -16.66
CA ASP A 261 22.73 -12.27 -17.30
C ASP A 261 22.71 -11.02 -16.43
N VAL A 262 21.64 -10.81 -15.68
CA VAL A 262 21.46 -9.69 -14.73
C VAL A 262 21.07 -10.26 -13.37
N LEU A 263 21.70 -9.74 -12.33
CA LEU A 263 21.37 -10.06 -10.95
C LEU A 263 20.82 -8.82 -10.26
N LEU A 264 19.59 -8.90 -9.77
CA LEU A 264 19.00 -7.89 -8.89
C LEU A 264 19.17 -8.36 -7.45
N VAL A 265 19.97 -7.61 -6.69
CA VAL A 265 20.27 -7.88 -5.28
C VAL A 265 19.22 -7.17 -4.43
N HIS A 266 18.63 -7.89 -3.49
CA HIS A 266 17.64 -7.31 -2.59
C HIS A 266 18.29 -6.33 -1.62
N ASP A 267 17.62 -5.21 -1.35
CA ASP A 267 18.13 -4.13 -0.49
C ASP A 267 18.38 -4.59 0.97
N ALA A 268 17.73 -5.67 1.43
CA ALA A 268 17.97 -6.27 2.75
C ALA A 268 19.07 -7.36 2.75
N SER A 269 19.81 -7.56 1.64
CA SER A 269 20.91 -8.53 1.60
C SER A 269 22.05 -8.10 2.51
N VAL A 270 22.62 -9.07 3.26
CA VAL A 270 23.69 -8.81 4.24
C VAL A 270 24.77 -9.88 4.17
N ASP A 271 26.01 -9.52 4.49
CA ASP A 271 27.15 -10.44 4.68
C ASP A 271 27.42 -11.39 3.49
N TYR A 272 27.18 -10.94 2.26
CA TYR A 272 27.29 -11.76 1.04
C TYR A 272 28.45 -11.39 0.12
N GLU A 273 28.90 -10.14 0.14
CA GLU A 273 29.83 -9.59 -0.85
C GLU A 273 31.19 -10.31 -0.86
N ASP A 274 31.62 -10.82 0.28
CA ASP A 274 32.87 -11.56 0.41
C ASP A 274 32.74 -13.07 0.10
N ASN A 275 31.52 -13.55 -0.13
CA ASN A 275 31.31 -14.96 -0.46
C ASN A 275 31.95 -15.32 -1.81
N PRO A 276 32.81 -16.39 -1.88
CA PRO A 276 33.49 -16.77 -3.11
C PRO A 276 32.56 -17.30 -4.20
N VAL A 277 31.35 -17.77 -3.86
CA VAL A 277 30.34 -18.16 -4.88
C VAL A 277 29.73 -16.93 -5.48
N PHE A 278 29.32 -15.94 -4.65
CA PHE A 278 28.79 -14.67 -5.15
C PHE A 278 29.73 -14.02 -6.15
N LYS A 279 31.01 -13.89 -5.79
CA LYS A 279 32.03 -13.26 -6.67
C LYS A 279 32.20 -13.94 -8.05
N ARG A 280 31.76 -15.20 -8.18
CA ARG A 280 31.85 -15.98 -9.44
C ARG A 280 30.53 -16.12 -10.19
N LEU A 281 29.46 -15.52 -9.69
CA LEU A 281 28.22 -15.49 -10.44
C LEU A 281 28.43 -14.70 -11.74
N PRO A 282 27.95 -15.17 -12.91
CA PRO A 282 28.22 -14.53 -14.19
C PRO A 282 27.86 -13.05 -14.22
N ALA A 283 26.70 -12.67 -13.70
CA ALA A 283 26.26 -11.28 -13.62
C ALA A 283 27.19 -10.40 -12.74
N VAL A 284 27.74 -10.98 -11.66
CA VAL A 284 28.68 -10.27 -10.76
C VAL A 284 30.02 -10.03 -11.47
N GLU A 285 30.58 -11.06 -12.12
CA GLU A 285 31.82 -10.93 -12.90
C GLU A 285 31.69 -9.94 -14.06
N ALA A 286 30.49 -9.85 -14.65
CA ALA A 286 30.20 -8.89 -15.73
C ALA A 286 29.82 -7.50 -15.24
N GLY A 287 29.60 -7.29 -13.94
CA GLY A 287 29.13 -6.03 -13.38
C GLY A 287 27.70 -5.66 -13.78
N GLN A 288 26.86 -6.66 -14.09
CA GLN A 288 25.47 -6.48 -14.51
C GLN A 288 24.52 -6.64 -13.30
N LEU A 289 24.63 -5.70 -12.39
CA LEU A 289 23.92 -5.70 -11.10
C LEU A 289 22.91 -4.56 -11.02
N GLY A 290 21.77 -4.84 -10.40
CA GLY A 290 20.78 -3.85 -9.98
C GLY A 290 20.27 -4.20 -8.59
N THR A 291 19.31 -3.44 -8.10
CA THR A 291 18.67 -3.70 -6.81
C THR A 291 17.17 -3.94 -6.97
N TRP A 292 16.58 -4.55 -5.96
CA TRP A 292 15.13 -4.72 -5.83
C TRP A 292 14.74 -4.81 -4.35
N ASP A 293 13.46 -4.59 -4.06
CA ASP A 293 12.94 -4.64 -2.71
C ASP A 293 11.46 -5.02 -2.75
N ASP A 294 11.09 -6.18 -2.19
CA ASP A 294 9.70 -6.63 -2.09
C ASP A 294 8.89 -5.83 -1.06
N LYS A 295 9.60 -5.11 -0.19
CA LYS A 295 9.04 -4.24 0.84
C LYS A 295 9.05 -2.75 0.45
N ARG A 296 9.30 -2.45 -0.81
CA ARG A 296 9.25 -1.09 -1.34
C ARG A 296 7.88 -0.46 -1.08
N ALA A 297 7.88 0.77 -0.58
CA ALA A 297 6.64 1.54 -0.43
C ALA A 297 5.88 1.61 -1.76
N TYR A 298 4.60 1.29 -1.73
CA TYR A 298 3.75 1.33 -2.94
C TYR A 298 3.37 2.77 -3.27
N THR A 299 4.35 3.54 -3.76
CA THR A 299 4.19 4.91 -4.26
C THR A 299 4.60 4.97 -5.72
N TYR A 300 3.86 5.73 -6.54
CA TYR A 300 4.16 5.86 -7.97
C TYR A 300 5.57 6.42 -8.22
N ASP A 301 5.96 7.47 -7.48
CA ASP A 301 7.29 8.08 -7.58
C ASP A 301 8.41 7.09 -7.22
N GLY A 302 8.26 6.34 -6.12
CA GLY A 302 9.23 5.33 -5.69
C GLY A 302 9.43 4.22 -6.72
N TYR A 303 8.33 3.72 -7.29
CA TYR A 303 8.39 2.71 -8.35
C TYR A 303 8.92 3.27 -9.66
N ALA A 304 8.54 4.49 -10.04
CA ALA A 304 9.06 5.12 -11.26
C ALA A 304 10.59 5.29 -11.23
N LYS A 305 11.13 5.72 -10.10
CA LYS A 305 12.59 5.85 -9.90
C LYS A 305 13.29 4.51 -10.05
N TRP A 306 12.82 3.50 -9.30
CA TRP A 306 13.40 2.16 -9.35
C TRP A 306 13.33 1.53 -10.74
N LEU A 307 12.19 1.64 -11.45
CA LEU A 307 12.03 1.08 -12.79
C LEU A 307 12.93 1.77 -13.82
N ASN A 308 13.21 3.07 -13.65
CA ASN A 308 14.18 3.76 -14.50
C ASN A 308 15.61 3.27 -14.24
N GLU A 309 16.01 3.05 -12.99
CA GLU A 309 17.29 2.46 -12.62
C GLU A 309 17.42 1.04 -13.19
N LEU A 310 16.36 0.23 -13.06
CA LEU A 310 16.30 -1.11 -13.65
C LEU A 310 16.46 -1.06 -15.18
N ALA A 311 15.77 -0.13 -15.84
CA ALA A 311 15.89 0.04 -17.28
C ALA A 311 17.33 0.36 -17.71
N GLU A 312 18.06 1.21 -16.96
CA GLU A 312 19.46 1.53 -17.20
C GLU A 312 20.36 0.28 -17.09
N VAL A 313 20.15 -0.51 -16.05
CA VAL A 313 20.88 -1.80 -15.88
C VAL A 313 20.61 -2.71 -17.07
N LEU A 314 19.36 -2.88 -17.46
CA LEU A 314 18.97 -3.73 -18.59
C LEU A 314 19.51 -3.19 -19.92
N GLU A 315 19.51 -1.89 -20.16
CA GLU A 315 20.08 -1.25 -21.36
C GLU A 315 21.59 -1.53 -21.50
N GLY A 316 22.32 -1.48 -20.38
CA GLY A 316 23.75 -1.77 -20.31
C GLY A 316 24.09 -3.24 -20.43
N ALA A 317 23.19 -4.13 -20.04
CA ALA A 317 23.44 -5.56 -19.92
C ALA A 317 23.65 -6.24 -21.28
N LYS A 318 24.42 -7.32 -21.27
CA LYS A 318 24.69 -8.21 -22.42
C LYS A 318 24.30 -9.63 -22.05
N GLN A 319 23.89 -10.42 -23.02
CA GLN A 319 23.73 -11.84 -22.81
C GLN A 319 25.11 -12.47 -22.60
N ILE A 320 25.30 -13.10 -21.44
CA ILE A 320 26.56 -13.73 -21.01
C ILE A 320 26.37 -15.19 -20.62
N VAL A 321 25.11 -15.61 -20.47
CA VAL A 321 24.72 -16.99 -20.16
C VAL A 321 24.21 -17.67 -21.41
N GLU A 322 24.76 -18.87 -21.72
CA GLU A 322 24.24 -19.73 -22.79
C GLU A 322 22.96 -20.43 -22.29
N LYS A 323 21.89 -20.41 -23.11
CA LYS A 323 20.61 -21.09 -22.84
C LYS A 323 20.65 -22.56 -23.14
#